data_a329fc5d8506a590ed31c509ff0032e5
#
_entry.id   a329fc5d8506a590ed31c509ff0032e5
#
_cell.length_a   1.000
_cell.length_b   1.000
_cell.length_c   1.000
_cell.angle_alpha   90.00
_cell.angle_beta   90.00
_cell.angle_gamma   90.00
#
_symmetry.space_group_name_H-M   'P 1'
#
loop_
_entity.id
_entity.type
_entity.pdbx_description
1 polymer ?
#
loop_
_entity_poly.entity_id
_entity_poly.type
_entity_poly.pdbx_seq_one_letter_code
_entity_poly.pdbx_strand_id
1 'polypeptide(L)'
;MDWKTACKFAVPAAACAGAFAFLVAPGHATRAQKAPFLYRNYAHRGLHTEDGTVPENSLPAFRAAAEAGYAVEMDVHLTADDQLVVFHDDTLERMCGVPGVIDDFTLAELRALRLGDTDCVIPTFAEALEALGGRVPLLLEVKRGHNNRRLCVLTLAALRTYGGPYCVESFDPTIVAWFRRNAPDILRGQLSQPPKDYGKALNKPAAAIVGNVLTNVIARPQFIAYKIGPKPLSVRLCEAMGAVRAGWTSRAWTHEHDYDIVIFEHYRPGAWFRADS
;
A
#
# COMPACT_ATOMS: atom_id res chain seq x y z
N MET A 1 -46.67 16.90 -7.87
CA MET A 1 -46.27 15.47 -7.81
C MET A 1 -46.88 14.91 -6.55
N ASP A 2 -47.75 13.93 -6.66
CA ASP A 2 -48.48 13.35 -5.52
C ASP A 2 -47.48 12.67 -4.56
N TRP A 3 -47.70 12.81 -3.26
CA TRP A 3 -46.84 12.27 -2.18
C TRP A 3 -46.68 10.75 -2.33
N LYS A 4 -47.66 10.01 -2.76
CA LYS A 4 -47.58 8.56 -3.02
C LYS A 4 -46.66 8.23 -4.17
N THR A 5 -46.57 9.08 -5.19
CA THR A 5 -45.61 8.94 -6.30
C THR A 5 -44.17 9.32 -5.85
N ALA A 6 -44.02 10.35 -5.02
CA ALA A 6 -42.72 10.70 -4.43
C ALA A 6 -42.17 9.57 -3.56
N CYS A 7 -42.95 8.92 -2.72
CA CYS A 7 -42.55 7.78 -1.90
C CYS A 7 -42.14 6.54 -2.73
N LYS A 8 -42.82 6.29 -3.89
CA LYS A 8 -42.47 5.15 -4.76
C LYS A 8 -41.05 5.22 -5.35
N PHE A 9 -40.52 6.41 -5.53
CA PHE A 9 -39.14 6.62 -6.04
C PHE A 9 -38.13 6.88 -4.92
N ALA A 10 -38.53 7.48 -3.80
CA ALA A 10 -37.65 7.82 -2.70
C ALA A 10 -37.13 6.56 -1.95
N VAL A 11 -37.97 5.56 -1.72
CA VAL A 11 -37.57 4.33 -1.02
C VAL A 11 -36.55 3.50 -1.80
N PRO A 12 -36.77 3.20 -3.11
CA PRO A 12 -35.73 2.51 -3.89
C PRO A 12 -34.40 3.29 -3.99
N ALA A 13 -34.47 4.61 -4.17
CA ALA A 13 -33.29 5.45 -4.24
C ALA A 13 -32.46 5.42 -2.93
N ALA A 14 -33.15 5.52 -1.77
CA ALA A 14 -32.50 5.41 -0.47
C ALA A 14 -31.90 4.02 -0.24
N ALA A 15 -32.58 2.95 -0.66
CA ALA A 15 -32.07 1.58 -0.57
C ALA A 15 -30.81 1.39 -1.44
N CYS A 16 -30.80 1.90 -2.67
CA CYS A 16 -29.64 1.86 -3.56
C CYS A 16 -28.47 2.66 -2.98
N ALA A 17 -28.71 3.86 -2.43
CA ALA A 17 -27.68 4.67 -1.79
C ALA A 17 -27.10 3.96 -0.56
N GLY A 18 -27.93 3.34 0.27
CA GLY A 18 -27.51 2.54 1.43
C GLY A 18 -26.67 1.32 1.03
N ALA A 19 -27.09 0.60 -0.01
CA ALA A 19 -26.32 -0.53 -0.54
C ALA A 19 -24.97 -0.09 -1.09
N PHE A 20 -24.92 1.01 -1.83
CA PHE A 20 -23.66 1.56 -2.34
C PHE A 20 -22.73 2.00 -1.21
N ALA A 21 -23.24 2.72 -0.20
CA ALA A 21 -22.47 3.10 0.97
C ALA A 21 -21.93 1.87 1.72
N PHE A 22 -22.74 0.82 1.87
CA PHE A 22 -22.30 -0.45 2.46
C PHE A 22 -21.19 -1.12 1.66
N LEU A 23 -21.25 -1.13 0.33
CA LEU A 23 -20.20 -1.71 -0.52
C LEU A 23 -18.87 -1.04 -0.29
N VAL A 24 -18.83 0.30 -0.24
CA VAL A 24 -17.58 1.08 -0.15
C VAL A 24 -17.13 1.39 1.28
N ALA A 25 -17.93 1.03 2.30
CA ALA A 25 -17.65 1.36 3.69
C ALA A 25 -16.28 0.84 4.15
N PRO A 26 -15.49 1.65 4.88
CA PRO A 26 -14.23 1.23 5.48
C PRO A 26 -14.44 0.28 6.66
N GLY A 27 -13.35 -0.32 7.13
CA GLY A 27 -13.26 -0.95 8.44
C GLY A 27 -13.08 0.10 9.53
N HIS A 28 -13.46 -0.26 10.75
CA HIS A 28 -13.21 0.59 11.91
C HIS A 28 -11.75 0.45 12.36
N ALA A 29 -11.11 1.57 12.70
CA ALA A 29 -9.82 1.62 13.39
C ALA A 29 -9.90 2.60 14.57
N THR A 30 -9.36 2.19 15.70
CA THR A 30 -9.28 3.06 16.88
C THR A 30 -8.27 4.20 16.66
N ARG A 31 -8.37 5.26 17.46
CA ARG A 31 -7.38 6.34 17.43
C ARG A 31 -5.97 5.81 17.72
N ALA A 32 -5.82 4.90 18.68
CA ALA A 32 -4.54 4.29 19.04
C ALA A 32 -3.92 3.49 17.87
N GLN A 33 -4.73 2.74 17.12
CA GLN A 33 -4.24 2.01 15.94
C GLN A 33 -3.75 2.94 14.83
N LYS A 34 -4.37 4.11 14.65
CA LYS A 34 -4.03 5.06 13.58
C LYS A 34 -2.86 5.98 13.95
N ALA A 35 -2.78 6.40 15.21
CA ALA A 35 -1.88 7.46 15.66
C ALA A 35 -0.40 7.30 15.23
N PRO A 36 0.22 6.10 15.24
CA PRO A 36 1.62 5.96 14.82
C PRO A 36 1.89 6.30 13.36
N PHE A 37 0.85 6.30 12.51
CA PHE A 37 0.97 6.36 11.06
C PHE A 37 0.57 7.71 10.46
N LEU A 38 -0.25 8.49 11.19
CA LEU A 38 -0.83 9.74 10.65
C LEU A 38 0.19 10.87 10.61
N TYR A 39 -0.01 11.76 9.64
CA TYR A 39 0.73 13.02 9.46
C TYR A 39 2.24 12.82 9.31
N ARG A 40 2.60 11.74 8.61
CA ARG A 40 3.98 11.38 8.27
C ARG A 40 4.16 11.27 6.77
N ASN A 41 5.35 11.66 6.32
CA ASN A 41 5.85 11.37 5.00
C ASN A 41 6.55 10.02 5.00
N TYR A 42 6.15 9.15 4.07
CA TYR A 42 6.68 7.81 3.86
C TYR A 42 7.58 7.82 2.64
N ALA A 43 8.85 7.49 2.82
CA ALA A 43 9.77 7.33 1.70
C ALA A 43 9.34 6.10 0.88
N HIS A 44 8.85 6.33 -0.34
CA HIS A 44 8.40 5.31 -1.28
C HIS A 44 9.57 4.41 -1.65
N ARG A 45 9.48 3.11 -1.32
CA ARG A 45 10.57 2.14 -1.52
C ARG A 45 11.90 2.54 -0.86
N GLY A 46 11.82 3.23 0.29
CA GLY A 46 12.97 3.85 0.95
C GLY A 46 13.39 5.19 0.36
N LEU A 47 14.44 5.78 0.91
CA LEU A 47 14.96 7.09 0.46
C LEU A 47 15.95 6.93 -0.70
N HIS A 48 15.48 6.36 -1.80
CA HIS A 48 16.24 6.13 -3.02
C HIS A 48 16.54 7.41 -3.80
N THR A 49 17.43 7.36 -4.78
CA THR A 49 17.81 8.50 -5.62
C THR A 49 17.31 8.35 -7.05
N GLU A 50 17.02 9.50 -7.70
CA GLU A 50 16.52 9.51 -9.07
C GLU A 50 17.56 9.04 -10.09
N ASP A 51 18.85 9.27 -9.80
CA ASP A 51 19.97 8.83 -10.63
C ASP A 51 20.31 7.33 -10.47
N GLY A 52 19.62 6.63 -9.58
CA GLY A 52 19.80 5.19 -9.33
C GLY A 52 21.05 4.83 -8.51
N THR A 53 21.84 5.81 -8.01
CA THR A 53 23.03 5.54 -7.17
C THR A 53 22.65 4.89 -5.85
N VAL A 54 21.46 5.18 -5.33
CA VAL A 54 20.82 4.45 -4.24
C VAL A 54 19.52 3.85 -4.79
N PRO A 55 19.48 2.54 -5.12
CA PRO A 55 18.32 1.92 -5.74
C PRO A 55 17.11 1.88 -4.80
N GLU A 56 15.91 1.90 -5.40
CA GLU A 56 14.65 1.64 -4.68
C GLU A 56 14.67 0.23 -4.04
N ASN A 57 13.93 0.06 -2.94
CA ASN A 57 13.81 -1.22 -2.22
C ASN A 57 15.17 -1.85 -1.84
N SER A 58 16.19 -1.02 -1.56
CA SER A 58 17.52 -1.45 -1.18
C SER A 58 17.84 -1.15 0.29
N LEU A 59 18.74 -1.90 0.89
CA LEU A 59 19.18 -1.65 2.28
C LEU A 59 19.74 -0.24 2.51
N PRO A 60 20.55 0.34 1.59
CA PRO A 60 20.98 1.73 1.70
C PRO A 60 19.80 2.72 1.72
N ALA A 61 18.78 2.52 0.86
CA ALA A 61 17.60 3.38 0.82
C ALA A 61 16.80 3.34 2.13
N PHE A 62 16.68 2.16 2.74
CA PHE A 62 15.98 2.00 4.02
C PHE A 62 16.75 2.62 5.18
N ARG A 63 18.08 2.43 5.24
CA ARG A 63 18.93 3.08 6.26
C ARG A 63 18.86 4.59 6.16
N ALA A 64 18.99 5.14 4.95
CA ALA A 64 18.90 6.57 4.70
C ALA A 64 17.54 7.16 5.13
N ALA A 65 16.43 6.46 4.84
CA ALA A 65 15.11 6.88 5.28
C ALA A 65 14.98 6.88 6.81
N ALA A 66 15.42 5.81 7.47
CA ALA A 66 15.35 5.68 8.92
C ALA A 66 16.26 6.69 9.64
N GLU A 67 17.45 6.99 9.11
CA GLU A 67 18.38 8.02 9.64
C GLU A 67 17.80 9.43 9.49
N ALA A 68 17.08 9.70 8.40
CA ALA A 68 16.37 10.96 8.18
C ALA A 68 15.04 11.07 8.95
N GLY A 69 14.61 10.01 9.65
CA GLY A 69 13.38 9.98 10.46
C GLY A 69 12.10 9.81 9.65
N TYR A 70 12.21 9.51 8.36
CA TYR A 70 11.03 9.22 7.53
C TYR A 70 10.45 7.86 7.88
N ALA A 71 9.11 7.77 7.86
CA ALA A 71 8.45 6.48 7.73
C ALA A 71 8.82 5.85 6.37
N VAL A 72 8.75 4.54 6.26
CA VAL A 72 9.16 3.82 5.05
C VAL A 72 7.99 3.05 4.48
N GLU A 73 7.81 3.15 3.18
CA GLU A 73 7.01 2.22 2.41
C GLU A 73 7.95 1.25 1.67
N MET A 74 7.59 -0.03 1.58
CA MET A 74 8.32 -1.06 0.84
C MET A 74 7.40 -2.19 0.38
N ASP A 75 7.89 -2.96 -0.59
CA ASP A 75 7.14 -4.01 -1.28
C ASP A 75 7.68 -5.40 -0.92
N VAL A 76 6.81 -6.39 -0.63
CA VAL A 76 7.24 -7.76 -0.34
C VAL A 76 6.65 -8.76 -1.32
N HIS A 77 7.53 -9.64 -1.84
CA HIS A 77 7.22 -10.82 -2.65
C HIS A 77 7.61 -12.11 -1.96
N LEU A 78 7.08 -13.23 -2.48
CA LEU A 78 7.45 -14.58 -2.07
C LEU A 78 8.23 -15.26 -3.20
N THR A 79 9.41 -15.77 -2.91
CA THR A 79 10.22 -16.55 -3.87
C THR A 79 9.69 -17.96 -4.07
N ALA A 80 10.22 -18.68 -5.08
CA ALA A 80 9.89 -20.06 -5.37
C ALA A 80 10.22 -21.02 -4.19
N ASP A 81 11.20 -20.68 -3.37
CA ASP A 81 11.62 -21.45 -2.18
C ASP A 81 11.10 -20.86 -0.85
N ASP A 82 9.95 -20.17 -0.90
CA ASP A 82 9.24 -19.64 0.26
C ASP A 82 10.04 -18.61 1.09
N GLN A 83 10.93 -17.83 0.47
CA GLN A 83 11.61 -16.72 1.14
C GLN A 83 10.90 -15.39 0.85
N LEU A 84 10.86 -14.49 1.84
CA LEU A 84 10.33 -13.14 1.63
C LEU A 84 11.46 -12.22 1.16
N VAL A 85 11.25 -11.55 0.02
CA VAL A 85 12.18 -10.60 -0.57
C VAL A 85 11.51 -9.25 -0.79
N VAL A 86 12.31 -8.18 -0.81
CA VAL A 86 11.80 -6.81 -1.00
C VAL A 86 12.11 -6.36 -2.42
N PHE A 87 11.04 -6.16 -3.21
CA PHE A 87 11.14 -5.78 -4.62
C PHE A 87 9.77 -5.26 -5.08
N HIS A 88 9.73 -4.36 -6.06
CA HIS A 88 8.44 -3.77 -6.47
C HIS A 88 7.77 -4.49 -7.61
N ASP A 89 8.50 -4.76 -8.70
CA ASP A 89 7.90 -5.25 -9.95
C ASP A 89 7.62 -6.76 -9.89
N ASP A 90 6.63 -7.21 -10.64
CA ASP A 90 6.38 -8.65 -10.82
C ASP A 90 7.52 -9.30 -11.62
N THR A 91 8.30 -8.51 -12.39
CA THR A 91 9.36 -9.00 -13.27
C THR A 91 10.70 -8.33 -12.99
N LEU A 92 11.81 -8.98 -13.36
CA LEU A 92 13.16 -8.57 -13.00
C LEU A 92 13.80 -7.59 -14.02
N GLU A 93 13.16 -7.38 -15.20
CA GLU A 93 13.76 -6.65 -16.32
C GLU A 93 14.18 -5.23 -15.99
N ARG A 94 13.31 -4.45 -15.33
CA ARG A 94 13.57 -3.02 -15.10
C ARG A 94 14.73 -2.79 -14.16
N MET A 95 14.79 -3.54 -13.06
CA MET A 95 15.76 -3.31 -11.99
C MET A 95 16.99 -4.20 -12.10
N CYS A 96 16.86 -5.39 -12.69
CA CYS A 96 17.96 -6.35 -12.75
C CYS A 96 18.44 -6.66 -14.19
N GLY A 97 17.74 -6.16 -15.22
CA GLY A 97 18.15 -6.34 -16.63
C GLY A 97 17.99 -7.77 -17.16
N VAL A 98 17.34 -8.66 -16.41
CA VAL A 98 17.12 -10.06 -16.79
C VAL A 98 15.64 -10.37 -16.93
N PRO A 99 15.21 -11.24 -17.87
CA PRO A 99 13.82 -11.62 -17.98
C PRO A 99 13.42 -12.58 -16.87
N GLY A 100 12.15 -12.51 -16.45
CA GLY A 100 11.56 -13.48 -15.53
C GLY A 100 10.65 -12.85 -14.48
N VAL A 101 9.76 -13.66 -13.94
CA VAL A 101 8.84 -13.29 -12.86
C VAL A 101 9.52 -13.60 -11.53
N ILE A 102 9.56 -12.64 -10.62
CA ILE A 102 10.30 -12.76 -9.35
C ILE A 102 9.92 -14.00 -8.52
N ASP A 103 8.64 -14.37 -8.53
CA ASP A 103 8.11 -15.52 -7.79
C ASP A 103 8.60 -16.89 -8.34
N ASP A 104 9.16 -16.93 -9.54
CA ASP A 104 9.70 -18.15 -10.16
C ASP A 104 11.16 -18.44 -9.75
N PHE A 105 11.80 -17.50 -9.06
CA PHE A 105 13.22 -17.61 -8.68
C PHE A 105 13.34 -17.98 -7.19
N THR A 106 14.40 -18.74 -6.89
CA THR A 106 14.84 -18.98 -5.51
C THR A 106 15.58 -17.75 -4.96
N LEU A 107 15.68 -17.64 -3.64
CA LEU A 107 16.47 -16.58 -3.01
C LEU A 107 17.93 -16.58 -3.50
N ALA A 108 18.53 -17.76 -3.66
CA ALA A 108 19.93 -17.89 -4.12
C ALA A 108 20.13 -17.30 -5.52
N GLU A 109 19.19 -17.53 -6.45
CA GLU A 109 19.20 -16.96 -7.79
C GLU A 109 19.02 -15.44 -7.78
N LEU A 110 18.07 -14.93 -6.98
CA LEU A 110 17.83 -13.50 -6.86
C LEU A 110 19.03 -12.75 -6.24
N ARG A 111 19.73 -13.38 -5.30
CA ARG A 111 20.94 -12.80 -4.66
C ARG A 111 22.16 -12.69 -5.60
N ALA A 112 22.15 -13.39 -6.73
CA ALA A 112 23.15 -13.25 -7.76
C ALA A 112 22.94 -12.01 -8.67
N LEU A 113 21.75 -11.40 -8.62
CA LEU A 113 21.39 -10.23 -9.40
C LEU A 113 21.76 -8.92 -8.69
N ARG A 114 21.88 -7.85 -9.49
CA ARG A 114 22.15 -6.50 -8.97
C ARG A 114 20.97 -5.58 -9.27
N LEU A 115 20.75 -4.61 -8.38
CA LEU A 115 19.76 -3.56 -8.56
C LEU A 115 20.39 -2.40 -9.36
N GLY A 116 19.99 -2.26 -10.62
CA GLY A 116 20.61 -1.30 -11.53
C GLY A 116 22.11 -1.51 -11.70
N ASP A 117 22.83 -0.44 -11.91
CA ASP A 117 24.31 -0.43 -12.06
C ASP A 117 25.04 -0.31 -10.70
N THR A 118 24.53 -0.95 -9.65
CA THR A 118 25.09 -0.86 -8.30
C THR A 118 25.50 -2.24 -7.77
N ASP A 119 26.21 -2.26 -6.63
CA ASP A 119 26.52 -3.50 -5.89
C ASP A 119 25.36 -3.99 -5.01
N CYS A 120 24.24 -3.27 -4.97
CA CYS A 120 23.07 -3.66 -4.20
C CYS A 120 22.43 -4.91 -4.79
N VAL A 121 22.00 -5.82 -3.92
CA VAL A 121 21.24 -7.02 -4.28
C VAL A 121 19.80 -6.90 -3.78
N ILE A 122 18.90 -7.71 -4.30
CA ILE A 122 17.53 -7.83 -3.78
C ILE A 122 17.62 -8.28 -2.32
N PRO A 123 17.15 -7.47 -1.34
CA PRO A 123 17.26 -7.86 0.06
C PRO A 123 16.14 -8.82 0.47
N THR A 124 16.41 -9.66 1.46
CA THR A 124 15.32 -10.35 2.17
C THR A 124 14.52 -9.36 2.99
N PHE A 125 13.27 -9.70 3.28
CA PHE A 125 12.43 -8.86 4.15
C PHE A 125 13.02 -8.76 5.57
N ALA A 126 13.65 -9.83 6.07
CA ALA A 126 14.32 -9.81 7.36
C ALA A 126 15.49 -8.78 7.41
N GLU A 127 16.34 -8.76 6.38
CA GLU A 127 17.41 -7.75 6.26
C GLU A 127 16.87 -6.32 6.19
N ALA A 128 15.74 -6.12 5.50
CA ALA A 128 15.07 -4.82 5.41
C ALA A 128 14.52 -4.37 6.78
N LEU A 129 13.87 -5.26 7.53
CA LEU A 129 13.39 -4.97 8.88
C LEU A 129 14.54 -4.65 9.85
N GLU A 130 15.67 -5.37 9.74
CA GLU A 130 16.89 -5.09 10.51
C GLU A 130 17.48 -3.72 10.14
N ALA A 131 17.52 -3.37 8.85
CA ALA A 131 18.00 -2.07 8.39
C ALA A 131 17.18 -0.89 8.95
N LEU A 132 15.86 -1.06 9.10
CA LEU A 132 14.99 -0.09 9.77
C LEU A 132 15.17 -0.08 11.30
N GLY A 133 15.47 -1.24 11.92
CA GLY A 133 15.75 -1.38 13.34
C GLY A 133 14.64 -0.93 14.27
N GLY A 134 13.39 -0.95 13.84
CA GLY A 134 12.23 -0.49 14.63
C GLY A 134 12.16 1.03 14.84
N ARG A 135 13.03 1.81 14.22
CA ARG A 135 13.18 3.27 14.46
C ARG A 135 12.07 4.11 13.88
N VAL A 136 11.42 3.66 12.82
CA VAL A 136 10.40 4.40 12.06
C VAL A 136 9.21 3.51 11.72
N PRO A 137 8.01 4.08 11.49
CA PRO A 137 6.88 3.31 11.02
C PRO A 137 7.12 2.69 9.63
N LEU A 138 6.63 1.46 9.46
CA LEU A 138 6.65 0.72 8.21
C LEU A 138 5.24 0.64 7.62
N LEU A 139 5.10 1.01 6.36
CA LEU A 139 3.96 0.71 5.50
C LEU A 139 4.40 -0.35 4.50
N LEU A 140 3.83 -1.54 4.59
CA LEU A 140 4.23 -2.68 3.77
C LEU A 140 3.20 -2.99 2.70
N GLU A 141 3.55 -2.82 1.42
CA GLU A 141 2.77 -3.40 0.34
C GLU A 141 3.04 -4.91 0.24
N VAL A 142 1.98 -5.69 0.41
CA VAL A 142 2.04 -7.14 0.16
C VAL A 142 1.62 -7.38 -1.29
N LYS A 143 2.59 -7.74 -2.13
CA LYS A 143 2.39 -7.92 -3.57
C LYS A 143 1.54 -9.17 -3.83
N ARG A 144 0.86 -9.20 -4.97
CA ARG A 144 0.15 -10.38 -5.41
C ARG A 144 1.14 -11.33 -6.08
N GLY A 145 1.13 -12.60 -5.69
CA GLY A 145 2.01 -13.63 -6.26
C GLY A 145 1.30 -14.97 -6.46
N HIS A 146 2.08 -16.01 -6.72
CA HIS A 146 1.58 -17.37 -6.99
C HIS A 146 0.88 -17.99 -5.77
N ASN A 147 1.31 -17.63 -4.55
CA ASN A 147 0.74 -18.17 -3.31
C ASN A 147 0.49 -17.08 -2.27
N ASN A 148 -0.55 -16.27 -2.49
CA ASN A 148 -0.92 -15.17 -1.59
C ASN A 148 -1.13 -15.61 -0.14
N ARG A 149 -1.68 -16.81 0.08
CA ARG A 149 -1.90 -17.30 1.44
C ARG A 149 -0.58 -17.54 2.18
N ARG A 150 0.37 -18.21 1.51
CA ARG A 150 1.70 -18.47 2.07
C ARG A 150 2.45 -17.17 2.32
N LEU A 151 2.44 -16.26 1.32
CA LEU A 151 2.99 -14.92 1.44
C LEU A 151 2.44 -14.19 2.67
N CYS A 152 1.13 -14.10 2.84
CA CYS A 152 0.51 -13.44 4.00
C CYS A 152 0.91 -14.07 5.35
N VAL A 153 0.97 -15.40 5.44
CA VAL A 153 1.36 -16.11 6.68
C VAL A 153 2.79 -15.77 7.07
N LEU A 154 3.72 -15.88 6.12
CA LEU A 154 5.14 -15.59 6.35
C LEU A 154 5.38 -14.10 6.65
N THR A 155 4.73 -13.22 5.89
CA THR A 155 4.79 -11.77 6.11
C THR A 155 4.29 -11.41 7.52
N LEU A 156 3.16 -11.96 7.96
CA LEU A 156 2.65 -11.70 9.30
C LEU A 156 3.64 -12.19 10.38
N ALA A 157 4.22 -13.38 10.20
CA ALA A 157 5.21 -13.92 11.12
C ALA A 157 6.44 -13.01 11.23
N ALA A 158 6.97 -12.53 10.10
CA ALA A 158 8.10 -11.60 10.07
C ALA A 158 7.75 -10.24 10.69
N LEU A 159 6.59 -9.67 10.37
CA LEU A 159 6.14 -8.38 10.95
C LEU A 159 6.03 -8.43 12.48
N ARG A 160 5.64 -9.58 13.05
CA ARG A 160 5.54 -9.75 14.51
C ARG A 160 6.89 -9.68 15.23
N THR A 161 8.00 -9.77 14.50
CA THR A 161 9.36 -9.58 15.06
C THR A 161 9.85 -8.14 14.96
N TYR A 162 9.17 -7.28 14.18
CA TYR A 162 9.56 -5.88 14.02
C TYR A 162 9.25 -5.06 15.28
N GLY A 163 10.24 -4.36 15.80
CA GLY A 163 10.10 -3.59 17.05
C GLY A 163 9.41 -2.22 16.89
N GLY A 164 9.15 -1.77 15.66
CA GLY A 164 8.48 -0.50 15.36
C GLY A 164 7.01 -0.67 14.98
N PRO A 165 6.28 0.46 14.80
CA PRO A 165 4.92 0.42 14.27
C PRO A 165 4.92 -0.05 12.79
N TYR A 166 3.94 -0.87 12.42
CA TYR A 166 3.75 -1.30 11.04
C TYR A 166 2.28 -1.38 10.66
N CYS A 167 2.00 -1.12 9.40
CA CYS A 167 0.70 -1.36 8.76
C CYS A 167 0.92 -2.02 7.40
N VAL A 168 -0.15 -2.56 6.82
CA VAL A 168 -0.07 -3.29 5.56
C VAL A 168 -1.02 -2.73 4.53
N GLU A 169 -0.65 -2.84 3.25
CA GLU A 169 -1.54 -2.52 2.14
C GLU A 169 -1.34 -3.50 0.99
N SER A 170 -2.28 -3.53 0.07
CA SER A 170 -2.18 -4.31 -1.17
C SER A 170 -3.15 -3.79 -2.21
N PHE A 171 -2.79 -3.93 -3.49
CA PHE A 171 -3.74 -3.83 -4.61
C PHE A 171 -4.72 -4.99 -4.65
N ASP A 172 -4.35 -6.16 -4.11
CA ASP A 172 -5.22 -7.33 -4.07
C ASP A 172 -6.15 -7.29 -2.85
N PRO A 173 -7.47 -7.08 -3.04
CA PRO A 173 -8.41 -7.01 -1.92
C PRO A 173 -8.53 -8.34 -1.15
N THR A 174 -8.11 -9.46 -1.73
CA THR A 174 -8.12 -10.76 -1.04
C THR A 174 -7.01 -10.85 0.00
N ILE A 175 -5.85 -10.23 -0.24
CA ILE A 175 -4.76 -10.06 0.71
C ILE A 175 -5.22 -9.17 1.88
N VAL A 176 -5.82 -8.00 1.58
CA VAL A 176 -6.37 -7.10 2.61
C VAL A 176 -7.43 -7.82 3.45
N ALA A 177 -8.31 -8.60 2.80
CA ALA A 177 -9.33 -9.42 3.47
C ALA A 177 -8.71 -10.55 4.31
N TRP A 178 -7.55 -11.09 3.92
CA TRP A 178 -6.83 -12.07 4.72
C TRP A 178 -6.32 -11.45 6.02
N PHE A 179 -5.65 -10.29 5.95
CA PHE A 179 -5.21 -9.55 7.15
C PHE A 179 -6.38 -9.13 8.04
N ARG A 180 -7.52 -8.71 7.46
CA ARG A 180 -8.74 -8.44 8.22
C ARG A 180 -9.14 -9.60 9.14
N ARG A 181 -9.03 -10.83 8.64
CA ARG A 181 -9.48 -12.04 9.36
C ARG A 181 -8.44 -12.60 10.32
N ASN A 182 -7.16 -12.53 9.96
CA ASN A 182 -6.09 -13.22 10.67
C ASN A 182 -5.23 -12.30 11.55
N ALA A 183 -5.27 -10.99 11.32
CA ALA A 183 -4.52 -9.98 12.06
C ALA A 183 -5.33 -8.68 12.18
N PRO A 184 -6.52 -8.70 12.84
CA PRO A 184 -7.41 -7.55 12.92
C PRO A 184 -6.83 -6.35 13.68
N ASP A 185 -5.82 -6.56 14.49
CA ASP A 185 -5.06 -5.58 15.23
C ASP A 185 -4.14 -4.73 14.35
N ILE A 186 -3.72 -5.24 13.17
CA ILE A 186 -2.88 -4.50 12.22
C ILE A 186 -3.75 -3.55 11.39
N LEU A 187 -3.32 -2.29 11.32
CA LEU A 187 -3.91 -1.31 10.41
C LEU A 187 -3.65 -1.76 8.96
N ARG A 188 -4.71 -1.79 8.14
CA ARG A 188 -4.63 -2.29 6.76
C ARG A 188 -5.33 -1.38 5.78
N GLY A 189 -4.75 -1.23 4.60
CA GLY A 189 -5.21 -0.38 3.51
C GLY A 189 -5.50 -1.11 2.23
N GLN A 190 -6.33 -0.49 1.40
CA GLN A 190 -6.52 -0.87 0.01
C GLN A 190 -5.76 0.12 -0.86
N LEU A 191 -4.75 -0.37 -1.59
CA LEU A 191 -4.14 0.36 -2.70
C LEU A 191 -5.11 0.40 -3.87
N SER A 192 -5.25 1.57 -4.47
CA SER A 192 -6.12 1.75 -5.62
C SER A 192 -5.69 2.95 -6.48
N GLN A 193 -6.16 2.94 -7.72
CA GLN A 193 -5.89 3.97 -8.71
C GLN A 193 -7.05 4.09 -9.69
N PRO A 194 -7.11 5.16 -10.53
CA PRO A 194 -8.13 5.27 -11.56
C PRO A 194 -8.19 4.03 -12.47
N PRO A 195 -9.39 3.54 -12.86
CA PRO A 195 -9.54 2.32 -13.67
C PRO A 195 -8.66 2.28 -14.93
N LYS A 196 -8.43 3.42 -15.57
CA LYS A 196 -7.60 3.54 -16.78
C LYS A 196 -6.11 3.24 -16.51
N ASP A 197 -5.65 3.39 -15.27
CA ASP A 197 -4.23 3.28 -14.90
C ASP A 197 -3.82 1.82 -14.63
N TYR A 198 -4.78 0.89 -14.53
CA TYR A 198 -4.48 -0.55 -14.43
C TYR A 198 -3.98 -1.17 -15.74
N GLY A 199 -4.14 -0.49 -16.87
CA GLY A 199 -3.61 -0.93 -18.16
C GLY A 199 -4.02 -2.35 -18.52
N LYS A 200 -3.04 -3.22 -18.77
CA LYS A 200 -3.25 -4.64 -19.09
C LYS A 200 -3.30 -5.56 -17.87
N ALA A 201 -2.95 -5.05 -16.67
CA ALA A 201 -2.95 -5.84 -15.43
C ALA A 201 -4.35 -6.32 -15.04
N LEU A 202 -5.39 -5.55 -15.36
CA LEU A 202 -6.78 -5.92 -15.12
C LEU A 202 -7.65 -5.68 -16.36
N ASN A 203 -8.65 -6.54 -16.57
CA ASN A 203 -9.70 -6.24 -17.55
C ASN A 203 -10.55 -5.06 -17.07
N LYS A 204 -11.24 -4.40 -18.02
CA LYS A 204 -12.03 -3.18 -17.73
C LYS A 204 -13.05 -3.33 -16.58
N PRO A 205 -13.84 -4.41 -16.49
CA PRO A 205 -14.76 -4.59 -15.35
C PRO A 205 -14.03 -4.72 -14.01
N ALA A 206 -12.97 -5.52 -13.94
CA ALA A 206 -12.17 -5.68 -12.72
C ALA A 206 -11.51 -4.35 -12.31
N ALA A 207 -10.90 -3.64 -13.26
CA ALA A 207 -10.33 -2.31 -13.03
C ALA A 207 -11.36 -1.30 -12.50
N ALA A 208 -12.59 -1.33 -13.04
CA ALA A 208 -13.68 -0.48 -12.56
C ALA A 208 -14.09 -0.83 -11.11
N ILE A 209 -14.15 -2.12 -10.77
CA ILE A 209 -14.49 -2.59 -9.42
C ILE A 209 -13.43 -2.15 -8.41
N VAL A 210 -12.15 -2.43 -8.68
CA VAL A 210 -11.05 -2.13 -7.76
C VAL A 210 -10.77 -0.63 -7.69
N GLY A 211 -10.77 0.07 -8.84
CA GLY A 211 -10.55 1.52 -8.92
C GLY A 211 -11.64 2.34 -8.23
N ASN A 212 -12.84 1.79 -8.08
CA ASN A 212 -13.94 2.37 -7.31
C ASN A 212 -14.08 1.77 -5.90
N VAL A 213 -13.11 1.04 -5.40
CA VAL A 213 -13.05 0.43 -4.06
C VAL A 213 -14.29 -0.38 -3.68
N LEU A 214 -15.00 -0.95 -4.66
CA LEU A 214 -16.20 -1.74 -4.43
C LEU A 214 -15.88 -3.07 -3.72
N THR A 215 -14.64 -3.49 -3.75
CA THR A 215 -14.09 -4.63 -3.00
C THR A 215 -13.99 -4.39 -1.50
N ASN A 216 -14.24 -3.18 -1.02
CA ASN A 216 -14.24 -2.87 0.42
C ASN A 216 -15.25 -3.73 1.19
N VAL A 217 -16.31 -4.21 0.55
CA VAL A 217 -17.28 -5.13 1.18
C VAL A 217 -16.62 -6.38 1.77
N ILE A 218 -15.55 -6.89 1.16
CA ILE A 218 -14.79 -8.05 1.66
C ILE A 218 -13.54 -7.63 2.45
N ALA A 219 -12.84 -6.61 1.98
CA ALA A 219 -11.56 -6.16 2.53
C ALA A 219 -11.72 -5.30 3.80
N ARG A 220 -12.74 -4.44 3.85
CA ARG A 220 -12.96 -3.46 4.94
C ARG A 220 -11.65 -2.78 5.36
N PRO A 221 -10.97 -2.11 4.44
CA PRO A 221 -9.72 -1.43 4.74
C PRO A 221 -9.98 -0.26 5.69
N GLN A 222 -9.00 0.07 6.52
CA GLN A 222 -9.08 1.17 7.47
C GLN A 222 -8.46 2.46 6.91
N PHE A 223 -7.66 2.32 5.84
CA PHE A 223 -7.21 3.43 5.01
C PHE A 223 -7.32 3.09 3.52
N ILE A 224 -7.41 4.12 2.70
CA ILE A 224 -7.35 4.00 1.24
C ILE A 224 -6.09 4.71 0.77
N ALA A 225 -5.15 3.95 0.19
CA ALA A 225 -4.00 4.51 -0.51
C ALA A 225 -4.38 4.68 -2.00
N TYR A 226 -4.76 5.91 -2.35
CA TYR A 226 -5.21 6.21 -3.71
C TYR A 226 -4.17 7.05 -4.45
N LYS A 227 -3.94 6.70 -5.72
CA LYS A 227 -3.07 7.49 -6.60
C LYS A 227 -3.51 8.95 -6.60
N ILE A 228 -2.56 9.86 -6.36
CA ILE A 228 -2.81 11.30 -6.29
C ILE A 228 -3.43 11.81 -7.60
N GLY A 229 -4.53 12.54 -7.47
CA GLY A 229 -5.33 13.04 -8.56
C GLY A 229 -6.84 12.99 -8.27
N PRO A 230 -7.69 13.12 -9.30
CA PRO A 230 -9.13 13.09 -9.12
C PRO A 230 -9.62 11.73 -8.57
N LYS A 231 -10.34 11.78 -7.44
CA LYS A 231 -10.91 10.60 -6.78
C LYS A 231 -12.37 10.38 -7.20
N PRO A 232 -12.80 9.14 -7.48
CA PRO A 232 -14.20 8.83 -7.73
C PRO A 232 -15.06 9.05 -6.47
N LEU A 233 -16.38 9.20 -6.66
CA LEU A 233 -17.33 9.41 -5.56
C LEU A 233 -17.24 8.28 -4.50
N SER A 234 -17.03 7.05 -4.92
CA SER A 234 -16.90 5.88 -4.04
C SER A 234 -15.73 6.01 -3.04
N VAL A 235 -14.57 6.46 -3.50
CA VAL A 235 -13.40 6.72 -2.65
C VAL A 235 -13.68 7.88 -1.70
N ARG A 236 -14.20 8.99 -2.22
CA ARG A 236 -14.55 10.16 -1.39
C ARG A 236 -15.58 9.82 -0.31
N LEU A 237 -16.58 8.98 -0.64
CA LEU A 237 -17.56 8.49 0.32
C LEU A 237 -16.92 7.59 1.38
N CYS A 238 -16.01 6.69 0.99
CA CYS A 238 -15.28 5.85 1.92
C CYS A 238 -14.44 6.69 2.91
N GLU A 239 -13.74 7.71 2.41
CA GLU A 239 -12.99 8.66 3.22
C GLU A 239 -13.90 9.47 4.16
N ALA A 240 -15.04 9.95 3.68
CA ALA A 240 -16.04 10.65 4.49
C ALA A 240 -16.64 9.76 5.60
N MET A 241 -16.66 8.44 5.41
CA MET A 241 -17.06 7.46 6.43
C MET A 241 -15.92 7.10 7.41
N GLY A 242 -14.77 7.75 7.33
CA GLY A 242 -13.69 7.66 8.33
C GLY A 242 -12.49 6.79 7.92
N ALA A 243 -12.37 6.39 6.66
CA ALA A 243 -11.11 5.82 6.15
C ALA A 243 -10.00 6.88 6.21
N VAL A 244 -8.80 6.48 6.66
CA VAL A 244 -7.61 7.32 6.59
C VAL A 244 -7.23 7.51 5.12
N ARG A 245 -6.86 8.74 4.75
CA ARG A 245 -6.51 9.14 3.38
C ARG A 245 -5.00 8.99 3.20
N ALA A 246 -4.57 8.05 2.39
CA ALA A 246 -3.17 7.92 1.97
C ALA A 246 -3.03 8.29 0.48
N GLY A 247 -2.02 9.07 0.14
CA GLY A 247 -1.76 9.49 -1.24
C GLY A 247 -0.41 9.00 -1.75
N TRP A 248 -0.38 8.43 -2.95
CA TRP A 248 0.83 7.96 -3.63
C TRP A 248 0.80 8.30 -5.13
N THR A 249 1.89 8.60 -5.81
CA THR A 249 3.15 8.97 -5.18
C THR A 249 3.29 10.48 -5.26
N SER A 250 3.60 11.11 -4.13
CA SER A 250 3.79 12.57 -4.06
C SER A 250 5.18 12.95 -4.56
N ARG A 251 5.22 14.00 -5.37
CA ARG A 251 6.46 14.64 -5.85
C ARG A 251 6.50 16.13 -5.50
N ALA A 252 5.61 16.57 -4.60
CA ALA A 252 5.51 17.95 -4.16
C ALA A 252 4.93 18.03 -2.75
N TRP A 253 5.47 18.92 -1.92
CA TRP A 253 5.03 19.16 -0.55
C TRP A 253 3.57 19.63 -0.42
N THR A 254 2.97 20.16 -1.49
CA THR A 254 1.59 20.65 -1.50
C THR A 254 0.54 19.57 -1.25
N HIS A 255 0.88 18.27 -1.40
CA HIS A 255 -0.05 17.17 -1.19
C HIS A 255 -0.30 16.87 0.31
N GLU A 256 0.53 17.38 1.22
CA GLU A 256 0.39 17.16 2.67
C GLU A 256 -0.95 17.67 3.23
N HIS A 257 -1.54 18.72 2.61
CA HIS A 257 -2.83 19.27 3.04
C HIS A 257 -4.04 18.38 2.73
N ASP A 258 -3.92 17.49 1.74
CA ASP A 258 -5.04 16.69 1.24
C ASP A 258 -5.12 15.30 1.87
N TYR A 259 -4.03 14.86 2.55
CA TYR A 259 -3.88 13.48 3.00
C TYR A 259 -3.48 13.38 4.48
N ASP A 260 -3.76 12.24 5.07
CA ASP A 260 -3.36 11.89 6.44
C ASP A 260 -2.02 11.12 6.45
N ILE A 261 -1.67 10.51 5.30
CA ILE A 261 -0.44 9.77 5.00
C ILE A 261 0.00 10.18 3.59
N VAL A 262 1.27 10.55 3.42
CA VAL A 262 1.84 10.88 2.10
C VAL A 262 3.01 9.95 1.80
N ILE A 263 2.90 9.21 0.70
CA ILE A 263 3.99 8.38 0.19
C ILE A 263 4.69 9.20 -0.90
N PHE A 264 5.97 9.53 -0.68
CA PHE A 264 6.72 10.50 -1.49
C PHE A 264 7.96 9.92 -2.14
N GLU A 265 8.38 10.52 -3.25
CA GLU A 265 9.65 10.23 -3.92
C GLU A 265 10.23 11.50 -4.60
N HIS A 266 11.54 11.50 -4.84
CA HIS A 266 12.29 12.52 -5.62
C HIS A 266 12.27 13.94 -5.07
N TYR A 267 11.89 14.16 -3.80
CA TYR A 267 12.06 15.42 -3.07
C TYR A 267 12.30 15.13 -1.57
N ARG A 268 12.49 16.16 -0.76
CA ARG A 268 12.79 16.02 0.67
C ARG A 268 11.80 16.84 1.50
N PRO A 269 10.61 16.29 1.84
CA PRO A 269 9.67 16.93 2.75
C PRO A 269 10.15 16.87 4.19
N GLY A 270 9.44 17.50 5.13
CA GLY A 270 9.59 17.20 6.56
C GLY A 270 9.17 15.74 6.84
N ALA A 271 9.78 15.09 7.84
CA ALA A 271 9.37 13.73 8.21
C ALA A 271 7.92 13.69 8.74
N TRP A 272 7.49 14.79 9.30
CA TRP A 272 6.13 15.02 9.83
C TRP A 272 5.53 16.26 9.20
N PHE A 273 4.22 16.22 9.00
CA PHE A 273 3.42 17.39 8.69
C PHE A 273 2.24 17.49 9.66
N ARG A 274 1.72 18.70 9.89
CA ARG A 274 0.51 18.85 10.68
C ARG A 274 -0.69 18.76 9.75
N ALA A 275 -1.72 18.05 10.18
CA ALA A 275 -3.05 18.34 9.68
C ALA A 275 -3.37 19.77 10.14
N ASP A 276 -3.61 20.66 9.21
CA ASP A 276 -4.15 21.96 9.57
C ASP A 276 -5.46 21.75 10.31
N SER A 277 -5.49 22.26 11.53
CA SER A 277 -6.63 22.23 12.43
C SER A 277 -7.77 23.09 11.92
#